data_fa0e63833e69ef1faa1dd110f1eb46fd
#
_entry.id   fa0e63833e69ef1faa1dd110f1eb46fd
#
_cell.length_a   1.000
_cell.length_b   1.000
_cell.length_c   1.000
_cell.angle_alpha   90.00
_cell.angle_beta   90.00
_cell.angle_gamma   90.00
#
_symmetry.space_group_name_H-M   'P 1'
#
loop_
_entity.id
_entity.type
_entity.pdbx_description
1 polymer ?
#
loop_
_entity_poly.entity_id
_entity_poly.type
_entity_poly.pdbx_seq_one_letter_code
_entity_poly.pdbx_strand_id
1 'polypeptide(L)'
;MTATRTDSPSSAVAGAEDLFRTLTGSAPAGVWSAPGRANLIGEHTDYNDGFVLPFAIQHRTAAAARLRTDGRIRVASTFAPEPVEVALADLETLFPAGSRAARGRDAVPEWAAYPLGVAWALRALVPAWVAGTLPGIDLAIASEVPVGAGLSSSAAIEGAAGSALNALWGLDLDAVTLARAGRRAENEAVGAPTGIMDQMASMLGQADAAVFLDCRSLETRSIPLGFAEAGLEVLVIDTGVKHAHSTGGYGERRASCERGAAALGVAALRDVTPADLPRAAELLDPVDFRRVRHVVTEDQRVLDMVAALTADGRSRGLPEDVIGDLLVASHASLRDDFKVSIPELDTAVDTALAHGAIGARMTGGGFGGAAIALVDRALVAAVSDAVRAAFSARGFAEPHLFTVVPAAGPRRDA
;
A
#
# COMPACT_ATOMS: atom_id res chain seq x y z
N MET A 1 -35.74 10.40 4.23
CA MET A 1 -35.67 9.08 4.88
C MET A 1 -34.47 8.36 4.29
N THR A 2 -33.32 8.51 4.92
CA THR A 2 -32.06 7.83 4.57
C THR A 2 -32.16 6.39 5.09
N ALA A 3 -32.26 5.45 4.16
CA ALA A 3 -32.20 4.03 4.49
C ALA A 3 -30.80 3.74 5.02
N THR A 4 -30.66 3.42 6.30
CA THR A 4 -29.49 2.78 6.89
C THR A 4 -29.28 1.44 6.17
N ARG A 5 -28.34 1.37 5.23
CA ARG A 5 -27.82 0.08 4.75
C ARG A 5 -27.21 -0.62 5.96
N THR A 6 -27.86 -1.67 6.43
CA THR A 6 -27.22 -2.66 7.28
C THR A 6 -26.20 -3.37 6.40
N ASP A 7 -24.95 -2.88 6.40
CA ASP A 7 -23.86 -3.56 5.70
C ASP A 7 -23.71 -4.94 6.34
N SER A 8 -23.93 -5.99 5.55
CA SER A 8 -23.51 -7.34 5.92
C SER A 8 -22.00 -7.26 6.22
N PRO A 9 -21.51 -7.98 7.26
CA PRO A 9 -20.07 -8.00 7.54
C PRO A 9 -19.32 -8.39 6.26
N SER A 10 -18.17 -7.73 6.00
CA SER A 10 -17.34 -8.08 4.85
C SER A 10 -16.94 -9.54 4.92
N SER A 11 -16.66 -10.18 3.79
CA SER A 11 -16.25 -11.59 3.76
C SER A 11 -14.97 -11.82 4.56
N ALA A 12 -14.08 -10.80 4.64
CA ALA A 12 -12.89 -10.85 5.49
C ALA A 12 -13.23 -10.89 6.98
N VAL A 13 -14.20 -10.11 7.45
CA VAL A 13 -14.64 -10.11 8.86
C VAL A 13 -15.20 -11.47 9.22
N ALA A 14 -16.14 -11.99 8.42
CA ALA A 14 -16.74 -13.32 8.65
C ALA A 14 -15.66 -14.42 8.60
N GLY A 15 -14.76 -14.37 7.60
CA GLY A 15 -13.68 -15.34 7.46
C GLY A 15 -12.70 -15.34 8.64
N ALA A 16 -12.36 -14.17 9.18
CA ALA A 16 -11.49 -14.05 10.35
C ALA A 16 -12.17 -14.61 11.62
N GLU A 17 -13.45 -14.31 11.82
CA GLU A 17 -14.22 -14.86 12.95
C GLU A 17 -14.33 -16.38 12.89
N ASP A 18 -14.65 -16.95 11.73
CA ASP A 18 -14.81 -18.40 11.56
C ASP A 18 -13.48 -19.13 11.76
N LEU A 19 -12.39 -18.56 11.20
CA LEU A 19 -11.05 -19.08 11.44
C LEU A 19 -10.68 -19.01 12.93
N PHE A 20 -11.01 -17.90 13.61
CA PHE A 20 -10.76 -17.74 15.04
C PHE A 20 -11.48 -18.77 15.88
N ARG A 21 -12.78 -19.01 15.61
CA ARG A 21 -13.59 -20.02 16.29
C ARG A 21 -13.04 -21.43 16.05
N THR A 22 -12.61 -21.72 14.83
CA THR A 22 -11.98 -23.00 14.49
C THR A 22 -10.67 -23.19 15.25
N LEU A 23 -9.84 -22.15 15.34
CA LEU A 23 -8.54 -22.18 15.99
C LEU A 23 -8.62 -22.33 17.51
N THR A 24 -9.62 -21.70 18.15
CA THR A 24 -9.68 -21.54 19.62
C THR A 24 -10.88 -22.24 20.30
N GLY A 25 -11.87 -22.66 19.54
CA GLY A 25 -13.14 -23.20 20.09
C GLY A 25 -14.04 -22.13 20.71
N SER A 26 -13.76 -20.83 20.54
CA SER A 26 -14.50 -19.75 21.22
C SER A 26 -14.55 -18.48 20.35
N ALA A 27 -15.41 -17.51 20.73
CA ALA A 27 -15.50 -16.23 20.04
C ALA A 27 -14.27 -15.36 20.30
N PRO A 28 -13.87 -14.50 19.34
CA PRO A 28 -12.88 -13.45 19.58
C PRO A 28 -13.40 -12.41 20.57
N ALA A 29 -12.51 -11.62 21.15
CA ALA A 29 -12.85 -10.43 21.94
C ALA A 29 -13.24 -9.22 21.07
N GLY A 30 -12.87 -9.27 19.80
CA GLY A 30 -13.23 -8.30 18.79
C GLY A 30 -12.62 -8.65 17.44
N VAL A 31 -13.08 -7.93 16.40
CA VAL A 31 -12.54 -8.00 15.05
C VAL A 31 -12.17 -6.58 14.61
N TRP A 32 -10.97 -6.41 14.13
CA TRP A 32 -10.46 -5.14 13.59
C TRP A 32 -10.09 -5.33 12.13
N SER A 33 -10.43 -4.36 11.31
CA SER A 33 -10.04 -4.41 9.89
C SER A 33 -9.32 -3.16 9.46
N ALA A 34 -8.42 -3.32 8.48
CA ALA A 34 -7.73 -2.24 7.81
C ALA A 34 -7.79 -2.43 6.29
N PRO A 35 -7.87 -1.36 5.51
CA PRO A 35 -7.98 -1.42 4.05
C PRO A 35 -6.62 -1.65 3.39
N GLY A 36 -6.63 -2.21 2.16
CA GLY A 36 -5.56 -2.00 1.22
C GLY A 36 -5.55 -0.57 0.68
N ARG A 37 -4.64 -0.27 -0.25
CA ARG A 37 -4.55 1.04 -0.89
C ARG A 37 -4.32 0.93 -2.38
N ALA A 38 -4.73 1.92 -3.14
CA ALA A 38 -4.20 2.23 -4.45
C ALA A 38 -3.43 3.57 -4.37
N ASN A 39 -2.40 3.74 -5.18
CA ASN A 39 -1.72 5.03 -5.24
C ASN A 39 -2.13 5.77 -6.52
N LEU A 40 -2.75 6.93 -6.35
CA LEU A 40 -3.20 7.73 -7.48
C LEU A 40 -1.99 8.24 -8.28
N ILE A 41 -0.97 8.77 -7.59
CA ILE A 41 0.28 9.28 -8.17
C ILE A 41 1.36 9.41 -7.08
N GLY A 42 2.66 9.37 -7.46
CA GLY A 42 3.78 9.48 -6.53
C GLY A 42 4.46 8.15 -6.25
N GLU A 43 4.61 7.28 -7.26
CA GLU A 43 5.33 6.02 -7.08
C GLU A 43 6.83 6.23 -6.93
N HIS A 44 7.43 5.50 -5.98
CA HIS A 44 8.87 5.52 -5.69
C HIS A 44 9.43 6.83 -5.14
N THR A 45 8.57 7.75 -4.70
CA THR A 45 8.98 9.00 -4.05
C THR A 45 9.09 8.88 -2.53
N ASP A 46 8.38 7.95 -1.91
CA ASP A 46 8.23 7.83 -0.46
C ASP A 46 9.50 7.47 0.30
N TYR A 47 10.39 6.67 -0.29
CA TYR A 47 11.72 6.38 0.29
C TYR A 47 12.81 7.39 -0.14
N ASN A 48 12.41 8.44 -0.88
CA ASN A 48 13.20 9.60 -1.26
C ASN A 48 12.76 10.88 -0.50
N ASP A 49 12.05 10.73 0.61
CA ASP A 49 11.45 11.83 1.39
C ASP A 49 10.45 12.69 0.59
N GLY A 50 9.94 12.17 -0.52
CA GLY A 50 9.09 12.88 -1.47
C GLY A 50 7.62 12.96 -1.06
N PHE A 51 6.76 13.24 -2.04
CA PHE A 51 5.31 13.32 -1.88
C PHE A 51 4.60 12.13 -2.51
N VAL A 52 3.49 11.72 -1.92
CA VAL A 52 2.61 10.70 -2.46
C VAL A 52 1.14 11.08 -2.29
N LEU A 53 0.26 10.50 -3.12
CA LEU A 53 -1.18 10.74 -3.07
C LEU A 53 -1.97 9.42 -3.16
N PRO A 54 -1.78 8.48 -2.22
CA PRO A 54 -2.54 7.25 -2.18
C PRO A 54 -3.96 7.46 -1.63
N PHE A 55 -4.81 6.47 -1.83
CA PHE A 55 -6.10 6.37 -1.15
C PHE A 55 -6.34 4.93 -0.67
N ALA A 56 -6.96 4.79 0.51
CA ALA A 56 -7.43 3.50 1.00
C ALA A 56 -8.58 2.99 0.12
N ILE A 57 -8.67 1.68 -0.06
CA ILE A 57 -9.72 1.05 -0.88
C ILE A 57 -10.72 0.27 -0.03
N GLN A 58 -11.88 -0.06 -0.57
CA GLN A 58 -12.91 -0.80 0.14
C GLN A 58 -12.53 -2.25 0.49
N HIS A 59 -11.56 -2.85 -0.21
CA HIS A 59 -11.05 -4.19 0.10
C HIS A 59 -10.21 -4.14 1.37
N ARG A 60 -10.53 -5.03 2.32
CA ARG A 60 -9.96 -4.99 3.67
C ARG A 60 -9.34 -6.32 4.07
N THR A 61 -8.41 -6.25 5.00
CA THR A 61 -7.97 -7.39 5.82
C THR A 61 -8.58 -7.26 7.20
N ALA A 62 -9.06 -8.35 7.76
CA ALA A 62 -9.62 -8.41 9.10
C ALA A 62 -8.78 -9.33 10.01
N ALA A 63 -8.64 -8.93 11.26
CA ALA A 63 -7.97 -9.67 12.34
C ALA A 63 -8.95 -9.87 13.50
N ALA A 64 -9.42 -11.11 13.70
CA ALA A 64 -10.16 -11.53 14.88
C ALA A 64 -9.17 -11.87 15.98
N ALA A 65 -9.35 -11.32 17.19
CA ALA A 65 -8.34 -11.38 18.23
C ALA A 65 -8.90 -11.57 19.63
N ARG A 66 -8.09 -12.19 20.52
CA ARG A 66 -8.34 -12.31 21.95
C ARG A 66 -7.03 -12.50 22.72
N LEU A 67 -6.97 -11.93 23.92
CA LEU A 67 -5.84 -12.09 24.83
C LEU A 67 -5.70 -13.53 25.33
N ARG A 68 -4.45 -13.93 25.60
CA ARG A 68 -4.02 -15.19 26.23
C ARG A 68 -3.27 -14.88 27.54
N THR A 69 -3.25 -15.85 28.43
CA THR A 69 -2.58 -15.71 29.74
C THR A 69 -1.22 -16.41 29.80
N ASP A 70 -0.79 -17.09 28.73
CA ASP A 70 0.41 -17.91 28.68
C ASP A 70 1.65 -17.21 28.06
N GLY A 71 1.55 -15.91 27.74
CA GLY A 71 2.65 -15.13 27.16
C GLY A 71 3.04 -15.52 25.74
N ARG A 72 2.15 -16.22 25.01
CA ARG A 72 2.39 -16.66 23.62
C ARG A 72 1.54 -15.86 22.64
N ILE A 73 2.06 -15.65 21.44
CA ILE A 73 1.32 -15.12 20.30
C ILE A 73 1.12 -16.22 19.28
N ARG A 74 -0.12 -16.45 18.89
CA ARG A 74 -0.48 -17.39 17.84
C ARG A 74 -1.21 -16.67 16.73
N VAL A 75 -0.71 -16.81 15.50
CA VAL A 75 -1.28 -16.22 14.29
C VAL A 75 -1.76 -17.32 13.34
N ALA A 76 -2.93 -17.14 12.76
CA ALA A 76 -3.48 -17.99 11.72
C ALA A 76 -3.99 -17.13 10.56
N SER A 77 -4.01 -17.67 9.35
CA SER A 77 -4.51 -16.96 8.18
C SER A 77 -5.28 -17.90 7.26
N THR A 78 -6.32 -17.38 6.61
CA THR A 78 -7.04 -18.11 5.56
C THR A 78 -6.17 -18.44 4.33
N PHE A 79 -5.00 -17.82 4.21
CA PHE A 79 -4.02 -18.06 3.13
C PHE A 79 -2.99 -19.14 3.45
N ALA A 80 -2.94 -19.60 4.71
CA ALA A 80 -1.93 -20.56 5.16
C ALA A 80 -2.60 -21.74 5.88
N PRO A 81 -2.15 -22.99 5.61
CA PRO A 81 -2.79 -24.18 6.14
C PRO A 81 -2.58 -24.34 7.66
N GLU A 82 -1.47 -23.84 8.19
CA GLU A 82 -1.06 -24.07 9.58
C GLU A 82 -0.86 -22.75 10.33
N PRO A 83 -1.32 -22.67 11.59
CA PRO A 83 -1.03 -21.53 12.45
C PRO A 83 0.44 -21.50 12.88
N VAL A 84 0.95 -20.30 13.19
CA VAL A 84 2.29 -20.10 13.75
C VAL A 84 2.14 -19.63 15.19
N GLU A 85 2.88 -20.25 16.13
CA GLU A 85 2.85 -19.87 17.53
C GLU A 85 4.28 -19.68 18.06
N VAL A 86 4.53 -18.51 18.69
CA VAL A 86 5.83 -18.17 19.30
C VAL A 86 5.61 -17.57 20.70
N ALA A 87 6.63 -17.61 21.57
CA ALA A 87 6.55 -16.84 22.81
C ALA A 87 6.76 -15.36 22.53
N LEU A 88 6.04 -14.47 23.21
CA LEU A 88 6.26 -13.02 23.10
C LEU A 88 7.70 -12.62 23.46
N ALA A 89 8.34 -13.35 24.37
CA ALA A 89 9.72 -13.12 24.76
C ALA A 89 10.73 -13.39 23.63
N ASP A 90 10.39 -14.27 22.68
CA ASP A 90 11.27 -14.67 21.59
C ASP A 90 11.25 -13.67 20.41
N LEU A 91 10.33 -12.72 20.37
CA LEU A 91 10.19 -11.77 19.25
C LEU A 91 11.46 -10.94 19.00
N GLU A 92 12.20 -10.56 20.06
CA GLU A 92 13.47 -9.84 19.90
C GLU A 92 14.59 -10.71 19.30
N THR A 93 14.53 -12.02 19.51
CA THR A 93 15.47 -12.97 18.92
C THR A 93 15.10 -13.29 17.47
N LEU A 94 13.79 -13.37 17.20
CA LEU A 94 13.27 -13.58 15.85
C LEU A 94 13.52 -12.38 14.93
N PHE A 95 13.35 -11.18 15.46
CA PHE A 95 13.47 -9.91 14.73
C PHE A 95 14.46 -8.97 15.42
N PRO A 96 15.78 -9.23 15.34
CA PRO A 96 16.77 -8.38 15.98
C PRO A 96 16.81 -7.01 15.33
N ALA A 97 16.71 -5.95 16.15
CA ALA A 97 16.67 -4.57 15.69
C ALA A 97 17.91 -4.21 14.84
N GLY A 98 17.70 -3.47 13.75
CA GLY A 98 18.75 -3.00 12.85
C GLY A 98 19.38 -4.09 11.97
N SER A 99 18.94 -5.34 12.06
CA SER A 99 19.43 -6.39 11.18
C SER A 99 18.50 -6.53 9.96
N ARG A 100 18.93 -6.06 8.80
CA ARG A 100 18.40 -6.50 7.51
C ARG A 100 18.76 -7.97 7.21
N ALA A 101 19.39 -8.66 8.14
CA ALA A 101 19.93 -10.00 7.96
C ALA A 101 18.99 -11.08 8.50
N ALA A 102 18.70 -11.96 7.67
CA ALA A 102 18.04 -13.25 7.59
C ALA A 102 17.96 -14.19 8.83
N ARG A 103 18.30 -13.82 10.03
CA ARG A 103 18.35 -14.78 11.16
C ARG A 103 16.98 -15.22 11.68
N GLY A 104 15.93 -14.41 11.51
CA GLY A 104 14.57 -14.77 11.92
C GLY A 104 13.66 -15.20 10.75
N ARG A 105 14.02 -14.88 9.51
CA ARG A 105 13.19 -15.15 8.32
C ARG A 105 12.97 -16.65 8.07
N ASP A 106 13.95 -17.48 8.38
CA ASP A 106 13.83 -18.92 8.20
C ASP A 106 13.10 -19.60 9.37
N ALA A 107 12.86 -18.89 10.47
CA ALA A 107 12.23 -19.43 11.67
C ALA A 107 10.70 -19.39 11.63
N VAL A 108 10.12 -18.49 10.84
CA VAL A 108 8.67 -18.37 10.63
C VAL A 108 8.35 -18.14 9.14
N PRO A 109 7.23 -18.62 8.62
CA PRO A 109 6.80 -18.33 7.25
C PRO A 109 6.65 -16.81 7.04
N GLU A 110 6.98 -16.33 5.85
CA GLU A 110 6.96 -14.90 5.50
C GLU A 110 5.63 -14.21 5.87
N TRP A 111 4.49 -14.84 5.57
CA TRP A 111 3.18 -14.27 5.88
C TRP A 111 3.00 -14.00 7.39
N ALA A 112 3.58 -14.84 8.27
CA ALA A 112 3.48 -14.69 9.72
C ALA A 112 4.43 -13.58 10.24
N ALA A 113 5.48 -13.25 9.50
CA ALA A 113 6.40 -12.18 9.87
C ALA A 113 5.73 -10.79 9.87
N TYR A 114 4.66 -10.57 9.09
CA TYR A 114 3.90 -9.32 9.13
C TYR A 114 3.21 -9.10 10.49
N PRO A 115 2.25 -9.93 10.95
CA PRO A 115 1.57 -9.70 12.22
C PRO A 115 2.50 -9.89 13.44
N LEU A 116 3.46 -10.81 13.39
CA LEU A 116 4.45 -11.00 14.46
C LEU A 116 5.42 -9.82 14.52
N GLY A 117 5.85 -9.30 13.38
CA GLY A 117 6.69 -8.10 13.29
C GLY A 117 6.00 -6.85 13.83
N VAL A 118 4.68 -6.70 13.58
CA VAL A 118 3.90 -5.62 14.19
C VAL A 118 3.86 -5.75 15.70
N ALA A 119 3.61 -6.96 16.23
CA ALA A 119 3.66 -7.20 17.68
C ALA A 119 5.03 -6.86 18.27
N TRP A 120 6.12 -7.25 17.61
CA TRP A 120 7.48 -6.89 17.98
C TRP A 120 7.71 -5.37 17.94
N ALA A 121 7.32 -4.70 16.85
CA ALA A 121 7.51 -3.26 16.71
C ALA A 121 6.74 -2.46 17.77
N LEU A 122 5.50 -2.85 18.08
CA LEU A 122 4.68 -2.21 19.12
C LEU A 122 5.26 -2.41 20.52
N ARG A 123 5.77 -3.60 20.84
CA ARG A 123 6.45 -3.85 22.12
C ARG A 123 7.66 -2.95 22.35
N ALA A 124 8.37 -2.60 21.28
CA ALA A 124 9.51 -1.70 21.36
C ALA A 124 9.13 -0.23 21.62
N LEU A 125 7.87 0.16 21.45
CA LEU A 125 7.38 1.51 21.71
C LEU A 125 7.00 1.74 23.19
N VAL A 126 6.82 0.67 23.96
CA VAL A 126 6.46 0.77 25.38
C VAL A 126 7.69 0.54 26.28
N PRO A 127 7.71 1.08 27.51
CA PRO A 127 8.79 0.81 28.46
C PRO A 127 9.01 -0.68 28.68
N ALA A 128 10.25 -1.12 28.87
CA ALA A 128 10.60 -2.53 28.99
C ALA A 128 9.82 -3.29 30.08
N TRP A 129 9.48 -2.61 31.18
CA TRP A 129 8.67 -3.19 32.27
C TRP A 129 7.21 -3.43 31.83
N VAL A 130 6.64 -2.58 30.96
CA VAL A 130 5.31 -2.79 30.36
C VAL A 130 5.40 -3.92 29.34
N ALA A 131 6.39 -3.89 28.44
CA ALA A 131 6.58 -4.92 27.42
C ALA A 131 6.69 -6.33 28.01
N GLY A 132 7.30 -6.46 29.20
CA GLY A 132 7.42 -7.72 29.93
C GLY A 132 6.13 -8.25 30.54
N THR A 133 5.08 -7.39 30.67
CA THR A 133 3.77 -7.76 31.27
C THR A 133 2.65 -7.85 30.24
N LEU A 134 2.93 -7.57 28.97
CA LEU A 134 1.91 -7.67 27.91
C LEU A 134 1.43 -9.13 27.80
N PRO A 135 0.11 -9.33 27.78
CA PRO A 135 -0.46 -10.68 27.67
C PRO A 135 -0.25 -11.23 26.26
N GLY A 136 -0.24 -12.56 26.15
CA GLY A 136 -0.28 -13.25 24.88
C GLY A 136 -1.56 -12.95 24.09
N ILE A 137 -1.59 -13.36 22.83
CA ILE A 137 -2.73 -13.10 21.95
C ILE A 137 -2.92 -14.19 20.90
N ASP A 138 -4.17 -14.54 20.60
CA ASP A 138 -4.58 -15.27 19.41
C ASP A 138 -5.05 -14.27 18.35
N LEU A 139 -4.56 -14.40 17.10
CA LEU A 139 -4.92 -13.61 15.93
C LEU A 139 -5.31 -14.54 14.79
N ALA A 140 -6.50 -14.37 14.23
CA ALA A 140 -6.93 -15.04 13.00
C ALA A 140 -7.18 -13.98 11.92
N ILE A 141 -6.53 -14.13 10.77
CA ILE A 141 -6.48 -13.14 9.70
C ILE A 141 -7.16 -13.67 8.44
N ALA A 142 -8.06 -12.86 7.88
CA ALA A 142 -8.65 -13.08 6.56
C ALA A 142 -8.60 -11.78 5.74
N SER A 143 -8.47 -11.87 4.42
CA SER A 143 -8.31 -10.69 3.56
C SER A 143 -9.12 -10.80 2.27
N GLU A 144 -9.68 -9.69 1.85
CA GLU A 144 -10.25 -9.46 0.52
C GLU A 144 -9.28 -8.68 -0.39
N VAL A 145 -8.19 -8.15 0.16
CA VAL A 145 -7.19 -7.43 -0.63
C VAL A 145 -6.46 -8.42 -1.52
N PRO A 146 -6.49 -8.26 -2.86
CA PRO A 146 -5.81 -9.16 -3.78
C PRO A 146 -4.30 -9.22 -3.51
N VAL A 147 -3.79 -10.42 -3.27
CA VAL A 147 -2.36 -10.64 -2.95
C VAL A 147 -1.53 -10.56 -4.23
N GLY A 148 -0.51 -9.70 -4.25
CA GLY A 148 0.39 -9.54 -5.39
C GLY A 148 -0.11 -8.57 -6.47
N ALA A 149 -1.29 -7.98 -6.29
CA ALA A 149 -1.86 -6.98 -7.21
C ALA A 149 -1.30 -5.56 -6.99
N GLY A 150 -0.30 -5.37 -6.14
CA GLY A 150 0.22 -4.02 -5.83
C GLY A 150 -0.72 -3.13 -5.01
N LEU A 151 -1.74 -3.72 -4.35
CA LEU A 151 -2.74 -3.00 -3.55
C LEU A 151 -2.49 -3.09 -2.03
N SER A 152 -1.26 -3.38 -1.63
CA SER A 152 -0.76 -3.38 -0.24
C SER A 152 -1.57 -4.25 0.73
N SER A 153 -1.69 -5.54 0.38
CA SER A 153 -2.21 -6.52 1.32
C SER A 153 -1.36 -6.61 2.60
N SER A 154 -0.05 -6.37 2.52
CA SER A 154 0.87 -6.28 3.67
C SER A 154 0.45 -5.19 4.65
N ALA A 155 0.30 -3.95 4.19
CA ALA A 155 -0.11 -2.83 5.03
C ALA A 155 -1.51 -3.03 5.64
N ALA A 156 -2.42 -3.69 4.91
CA ALA A 156 -3.73 -4.06 5.43
C ALA A 156 -3.64 -5.11 6.56
N ILE A 157 -2.75 -6.12 6.43
CA ILE A 157 -2.47 -7.09 7.49
C ILE A 157 -1.86 -6.37 8.71
N GLU A 158 -0.87 -5.54 8.48
CA GLU A 158 -0.19 -4.77 9.53
C GLU A 158 -1.15 -3.83 10.25
N GLY A 159 -1.98 -3.11 9.51
CA GLY A 159 -2.98 -2.19 10.06
C GLY A 159 -4.06 -2.92 10.89
N ALA A 160 -4.58 -4.05 10.39
CA ALA A 160 -5.57 -4.85 11.12
C ALA A 160 -4.98 -5.47 12.40
N ALA A 161 -3.81 -6.10 12.29
CA ALA A 161 -3.11 -6.67 13.45
C ALA A 161 -2.70 -5.60 14.46
N GLY A 162 -2.14 -4.48 13.97
CA GLY A 162 -1.73 -3.33 14.80
C GLY A 162 -2.91 -2.71 15.55
N SER A 163 -4.05 -2.54 14.90
CA SER A 163 -5.26 -2.02 15.53
C SER A 163 -5.81 -2.97 16.62
N ALA A 164 -5.80 -4.27 16.36
CA ALA A 164 -6.21 -5.30 17.34
C ALA A 164 -5.28 -5.30 18.56
N LEU A 165 -3.97 -5.32 18.33
CA LEU A 165 -2.95 -5.29 19.38
C LEU A 165 -3.01 -3.99 20.20
N ASN A 166 -3.10 -2.84 19.54
CA ASN A 166 -3.25 -1.54 20.20
C ASN A 166 -4.44 -1.52 21.15
N ALA A 167 -5.60 -1.97 20.67
CA ALA A 167 -6.82 -1.98 21.47
C ALA A 167 -6.73 -2.99 22.64
N LEU A 168 -6.29 -4.22 22.39
CA LEU A 168 -6.29 -5.29 23.41
C LEU A 168 -5.17 -5.13 24.44
N TRP A 169 -4.03 -4.55 24.06
CA TRP A 169 -2.94 -4.24 24.98
C TRP A 169 -3.13 -2.89 25.68
N GLY A 170 -4.12 -2.08 25.27
CA GLY A 170 -4.41 -0.78 25.85
C GLY A 170 -3.27 0.23 25.67
N LEU A 171 -2.66 0.26 24.48
CA LEU A 171 -1.47 1.09 24.21
C LEU A 171 -1.81 2.54 23.88
N ASP A 172 -3.04 2.81 23.43
CA ASP A 172 -3.56 4.15 23.09
C ASP A 172 -2.67 4.92 22.08
N LEU A 173 -2.14 4.20 21.10
CA LEU A 173 -1.30 4.76 20.06
C LEU A 173 -2.15 5.34 18.91
N ASP A 174 -1.70 6.44 18.33
CA ASP A 174 -2.33 7.06 17.19
C ASP A 174 -2.06 6.30 15.86
N ALA A 175 -2.81 6.65 14.82
CA ALA A 175 -2.73 5.99 13.51
C ALA A 175 -1.36 6.14 12.84
N VAL A 176 -0.68 7.29 13.01
CA VAL A 176 0.66 7.53 12.45
C VAL A 176 1.69 6.64 13.14
N THR A 177 1.60 6.49 14.45
CA THR A 177 2.47 5.61 15.24
C THR A 177 2.26 4.15 14.84
N LEU A 178 1.01 3.71 14.63
CA LEU A 178 0.70 2.37 14.12
C LEU A 178 1.25 2.16 12.71
N ALA A 179 1.12 3.14 11.81
CA ALA A 179 1.71 3.08 10.47
C ALA A 179 3.24 2.94 10.53
N ARG A 180 3.92 3.68 11.42
CA ARG A 180 5.37 3.56 11.62
C ARG A 180 5.77 2.18 12.17
N ALA A 181 4.95 1.61 13.06
CA ALA A 181 5.18 0.25 13.56
C ALA A 181 5.03 -0.80 12.46
N GLY A 182 4.00 -0.68 11.59
CA GLY A 182 3.82 -1.51 10.40
C GLY A 182 5.02 -1.42 9.45
N ARG A 183 5.43 -0.21 9.06
CA ARG A 183 6.62 -0.02 8.22
C ARG A 183 7.88 -0.65 8.84
N ARG A 184 8.06 -0.51 10.15
CA ARG A 184 9.19 -1.13 10.85
C ARG A 184 9.12 -2.65 10.76
N ALA A 185 7.95 -3.24 10.95
CA ALA A 185 7.73 -4.68 10.79
C ALA A 185 8.09 -5.13 9.36
N GLU A 186 7.60 -4.42 8.34
CA GLU A 186 7.86 -4.75 6.94
C GLU A 186 9.36 -4.63 6.59
N ASN A 187 10.04 -3.57 7.05
CA ASN A 187 11.46 -3.35 6.73
C ASN A 187 12.42 -4.26 7.53
N GLU A 188 12.16 -4.49 8.83
CA GLU A 188 13.10 -5.17 9.72
C GLU A 188 12.72 -6.64 9.96
N ALA A 189 11.42 -6.97 10.14
CA ALA A 189 11.00 -8.35 10.37
C ALA A 189 10.80 -9.12 9.05
N VAL A 190 10.10 -8.55 8.08
CA VAL A 190 9.91 -9.15 6.74
C VAL A 190 11.14 -8.90 5.87
N GLY A 191 11.74 -7.71 5.96
CA GLY A 191 12.93 -7.28 5.24
C GLY A 191 12.66 -6.76 3.83
N ALA A 192 11.46 -6.29 3.57
CA ALA A 192 11.14 -5.55 2.36
C ALA A 192 11.55 -4.06 2.55
N PRO A 193 12.42 -3.49 1.71
CA PRO A 193 12.95 -2.13 1.90
C PRO A 193 11.97 -1.05 1.39
N THR A 194 10.71 -1.10 1.82
CA THR A 194 9.62 -0.21 1.40
C THR A 194 9.68 1.16 2.09
N GLY A 195 8.98 2.15 1.51
CA GLY A 195 8.71 3.43 2.15
C GLY A 195 7.61 3.34 3.22
N ILE A 196 6.92 4.46 3.48
CA ILE A 196 5.86 4.52 4.51
C ILE A 196 4.46 4.73 3.90
N MET A 197 4.37 4.96 2.60
CA MET A 197 3.14 5.31 1.89
C MET A 197 2.00 4.34 2.19
N ASP A 198 2.27 3.05 2.10
CA ASP A 198 1.27 1.99 2.17
C ASP A 198 0.57 1.95 3.52
N GLN A 199 1.34 1.98 4.60
CA GLN A 199 0.83 1.97 5.95
C GLN A 199 0.09 3.28 6.28
N MET A 200 0.62 4.44 5.85
CA MET A 200 -0.05 5.73 6.06
C MET A 200 -1.38 5.79 5.31
N ALA A 201 -1.44 5.32 4.07
CA ALA A 201 -2.67 5.27 3.29
C ALA A 201 -3.72 4.35 3.94
N SER A 202 -3.30 3.15 4.37
CA SER A 202 -4.17 2.19 5.07
C SER A 202 -4.70 2.77 6.38
N MET A 203 -3.85 3.42 7.17
CA MET A 203 -4.19 3.88 8.52
C MET A 203 -4.95 5.21 8.53
N LEU A 204 -4.74 6.10 7.55
CA LEU A 204 -5.29 7.46 7.53
C LEU A 204 -6.34 7.68 6.45
N GLY A 205 -6.70 6.64 5.70
CA GLY A 205 -7.70 6.70 4.64
C GLY A 205 -9.03 7.30 5.10
N GLN A 206 -9.67 8.04 4.22
CA GLN A 206 -11.01 8.60 4.40
C GLN A 206 -11.88 8.30 3.19
N ALA A 207 -13.19 8.19 3.40
CA ALA A 207 -14.13 8.01 2.30
C ALA A 207 -14.03 9.21 1.34
N ASP A 208 -14.10 8.92 0.03
CA ASP A 208 -14.07 9.88 -1.08
C ASP A 208 -12.82 10.79 -1.13
N ALA A 209 -11.73 10.42 -0.44
CA ALA A 209 -10.52 11.22 -0.40
C ALA A 209 -9.24 10.41 -0.54
N ALA A 210 -8.21 11.06 -1.08
CA ALA A 210 -6.83 10.59 -1.03
C ALA A 210 -6.09 11.22 0.15
N VAL A 211 -5.01 10.58 0.56
CA VAL A 211 -4.09 11.06 1.59
C VAL A 211 -2.88 11.69 0.90
N PHE A 212 -2.81 13.02 0.85
CA PHE A 212 -1.54 13.67 0.52
C PHE A 212 -0.61 13.52 1.70
N LEU A 213 0.55 12.93 1.47
CA LEU A 213 1.57 12.69 2.48
C LEU A 213 2.90 13.32 2.04
N ASP A 214 3.47 14.16 2.90
CA ASP A 214 4.88 14.52 2.87
C ASP A 214 5.66 13.42 3.62
N CYS A 215 6.42 12.59 2.91
CA CYS A 215 7.11 11.43 3.50
C CYS A 215 8.29 11.81 4.41
N ARG A 216 8.77 13.07 4.35
CA ARG A 216 9.83 13.58 5.23
C ARG A 216 9.28 13.98 6.60
N SER A 217 8.26 14.82 6.60
CA SER A 217 7.66 15.36 7.85
C SER A 217 6.60 14.46 8.44
N LEU A 218 6.05 13.54 7.64
CA LEU A 218 4.85 12.75 7.91
C LEU A 218 3.58 13.60 8.08
N GLU A 219 3.60 14.85 7.66
CA GLU A 219 2.40 15.66 7.59
C GLU A 219 1.46 15.15 6.50
N THR A 220 0.17 15.11 6.84
CA THR A 220 -0.87 14.61 5.93
C THR A 220 -1.99 15.60 5.74
N ARG A 221 -2.60 15.57 4.55
CA ARG A 221 -3.84 16.30 4.25
C ARG A 221 -4.80 15.36 3.52
N SER A 222 -6.05 15.39 3.89
CA SER A 222 -7.12 14.71 3.14
C SER A 222 -7.47 15.56 1.91
N ILE A 223 -7.38 14.97 0.72
CA ILE A 223 -7.68 15.60 -0.56
C ILE A 223 -8.93 14.94 -1.13
N PRO A 224 -10.08 15.62 -1.14
CA PRO A 224 -11.29 15.07 -1.72
C PRO A 224 -11.09 14.78 -3.21
N LEU A 225 -11.43 13.58 -3.68
CA LEU A 225 -11.28 13.19 -5.08
C LEU A 225 -12.47 13.65 -5.95
N GLY A 226 -13.70 13.49 -5.46
CA GLY A 226 -14.90 13.88 -6.20
C GLY A 226 -15.19 12.99 -7.42
N PHE A 227 -14.54 11.85 -7.56
CA PHE A 227 -14.69 10.96 -8.72
C PHE A 227 -16.11 10.40 -8.81
N ALA A 228 -16.67 9.93 -7.70
CA ALA A 228 -18.02 9.38 -7.68
C ALA A 228 -19.10 10.41 -8.09
N GLU A 229 -18.95 11.66 -7.65
CA GLU A 229 -19.83 12.77 -8.00
C GLU A 229 -19.72 13.15 -9.49
N ALA A 230 -18.53 13.04 -10.06
CA ALA A 230 -18.27 13.24 -11.48
C ALA A 230 -18.70 12.04 -12.36
N GLY A 231 -19.20 10.95 -11.76
CA GLY A 231 -19.55 9.73 -12.50
C GLY A 231 -18.36 8.88 -12.92
N LEU A 232 -17.19 9.12 -12.32
CA LEU A 232 -15.95 8.41 -12.61
C LEU A 232 -15.71 7.25 -11.64
N GLU A 233 -15.04 6.22 -12.11
CA GLU A 233 -14.60 5.08 -11.33
C GLU A 233 -13.10 4.81 -11.55
N VAL A 234 -12.43 4.30 -10.54
CA VAL A 234 -11.05 3.80 -10.65
C VAL A 234 -11.11 2.31 -10.94
N LEU A 235 -10.81 1.94 -12.19
CA LEU A 235 -10.67 0.56 -12.62
C LEU A 235 -9.26 0.07 -12.30
N VAL A 236 -9.16 -1.01 -11.54
CA VAL A 236 -7.92 -1.76 -11.32
C VAL A 236 -7.83 -2.86 -12.36
N ILE A 237 -6.67 -2.97 -13.00
CA ILE A 237 -6.33 -3.98 -13.99
C ILE A 237 -5.14 -4.77 -13.40
N ASP A 238 -5.44 -5.83 -12.64
CA ASP A 238 -4.41 -6.73 -12.12
C ASP A 238 -3.97 -7.69 -13.22
N THR A 239 -2.71 -7.58 -13.60
CA THR A 239 -2.12 -8.37 -14.70
C THR A 239 -1.94 -9.85 -14.36
N GLY A 240 -2.07 -10.24 -13.10
CA GLY A 240 -1.77 -11.58 -12.60
C GLY A 240 -0.27 -11.92 -12.60
N VAL A 241 0.59 -11.02 -13.09
CA VAL A 241 2.05 -11.19 -13.05
C VAL A 241 2.55 -10.92 -11.66
N LYS A 242 2.98 -11.96 -10.95
CA LYS A 242 3.54 -11.84 -9.60
C LYS A 242 4.97 -11.31 -9.67
N HIS A 243 5.31 -10.50 -8.70
CA HIS A 243 6.64 -9.89 -8.54
C HIS A 243 7.75 -10.90 -8.19
N ALA A 244 7.94 -11.97 -8.96
CA ALA A 244 8.91 -13.04 -8.67
C ALA A 244 10.37 -12.57 -8.52
N HIS A 245 10.68 -11.33 -8.92
CA HIS A 245 12.01 -10.72 -8.83
C HIS A 245 12.01 -9.31 -8.23
N SER A 246 10.91 -8.89 -7.57
CA SER A 246 10.70 -7.52 -7.12
C SER A 246 11.67 -7.05 -6.03
N THR A 247 12.09 -7.92 -5.12
CA THR A 247 13.01 -7.54 -4.04
C THR A 247 14.36 -7.06 -4.57
N GLY A 248 14.93 -7.70 -5.61
CA GLY A 248 16.15 -7.25 -6.25
C GLY A 248 15.97 -5.97 -7.05
N GLY A 249 14.92 -5.91 -7.88
CA GLY A 249 14.63 -4.75 -8.73
C GLY A 249 14.28 -3.49 -7.92
N TYR A 250 13.44 -3.62 -6.90
CA TYR A 250 13.07 -2.52 -6.02
C TYR A 250 14.28 -1.99 -5.23
N GLY A 251 15.08 -2.88 -4.63
CA GLY A 251 16.30 -2.51 -3.91
C GLY A 251 17.33 -1.81 -4.80
N GLU A 252 17.47 -2.22 -6.07
CA GLU A 252 18.34 -1.57 -7.04
C GLU A 252 17.84 -0.14 -7.35
N ARG A 253 16.52 0.07 -7.51
CA ARG A 253 15.96 1.41 -7.75
C ARG A 253 16.24 2.34 -6.57
N ARG A 254 16.05 1.86 -5.35
CA ARG A 254 16.38 2.61 -4.14
C ARG A 254 17.87 2.95 -4.07
N ALA A 255 18.75 1.97 -4.30
CA ALA A 255 20.20 2.20 -4.31
C ALA A 255 20.62 3.22 -5.39
N SER A 256 19.99 3.20 -6.57
CA SER A 256 20.21 4.18 -7.63
C SER A 256 19.82 5.60 -7.18
N CYS A 257 18.68 5.76 -6.50
CA CYS A 257 18.27 7.05 -5.93
C CYS A 257 19.26 7.53 -4.84
N GLU A 258 19.72 6.64 -3.96
CA GLU A 258 20.70 6.96 -2.91
C GLU A 258 22.04 7.41 -3.51
N ARG A 259 22.52 6.76 -4.59
CA ARG A 259 23.72 7.21 -5.34
C ARG A 259 23.50 8.56 -5.99
N GLY A 260 22.32 8.78 -6.59
CA GLY A 260 21.96 10.06 -7.21
C GLY A 260 21.96 11.21 -6.20
N ALA A 261 21.33 11.02 -5.03
CA ALA A 261 21.33 12.01 -3.96
C ALA A 261 22.74 12.32 -3.46
N ALA A 262 23.56 11.29 -3.23
CA ALA A 262 24.94 11.44 -2.79
C ALA A 262 25.80 12.22 -3.81
N ALA A 263 25.69 11.90 -5.11
CA ALA A 263 26.43 12.58 -6.16
C ALA A 263 26.01 14.06 -6.34
N LEU A 264 24.74 14.37 -6.07
CA LEU A 264 24.21 15.74 -6.10
C LEU A 264 24.50 16.51 -4.81
N GLY A 265 24.97 15.84 -3.76
CA GLY A 265 25.31 16.45 -2.47
C GLY A 265 24.08 16.85 -1.64
N VAL A 266 22.96 16.12 -1.80
CA VAL A 266 21.71 16.34 -1.06
C VAL A 266 21.42 15.16 -0.13
N ALA A 267 20.58 15.42 0.90
CA ALA A 267 20.19 14.38 1.86
C ALA A 267 19.20 13.36 1.25
N ALA A 268 18.30 13.83 0.39
CA ALA A 268 17.33 13.01 -0.34
C ALA A 268 16.97 13.69 -1.67
N LEU A 269 16.42 12.92 -2.64
CA LEU A 269 16.04 13.45 -3.94
C LEU A 269 14.91 14.49 -3.89
N ARG A 270 14.13 14.52 -2.79
CA ARG A 270 13.19 15.61 -2.48
C ARG A 270 13.82 17.01 -2.51
N ASP A 271 15.11 17.12 -2.24
CA ASP A 271 15.85 18.39 -2.23
C ASP A 271 16.30 18.85 -3.63
N VAL A 272 16.05 18.01 -4.65
CA VAL A 272 16.37 18.30 -6.06
C VAL A 272 15.11 18.79 -6.75
N THR A 273 15.23 19.91 -7.48
CA THR A 273 14.11 20.49 -8.24
C THR A 273 14.23 20.19 -9.73
N PRO A 274 13.17 20.36 -10.53
CA PRO A 274 13.26 20.23 -11.98
C PRO A 274 14.32 21.15 -12.62
N ALA A 275 14.62 22.31 -12.01
CA ALA A 275 15.65 23.22 -12.48
C ALA A 275 17.08 22.67 -12.32
N ASP A 276 17.28 21.70 -11.43
CA ASP A 276 18.58 21.07 -11.17
C ASP A 276 18.87 19.90 -12.13
N LEU A 277 17.89 19.44 -12.90
CA LEU A 277 18.03 18.28 -13.79
C LEU A 277 19.14 18.44 -14.85
N PRO A 278 19.37 19.62 -15.47
CA PRO A 278 20.50 19.78 -16.38
C PRO A 278 21.85 19.50 -15.71
N ARG A 279 22.06 20.00 -14.48
CA ARG A 279 23.26 19.69 -13.68
C ARG A 279 23.34 18.22 -13.30
N ALA A 280 22.22 17.61 -12.94
CA ALA A 280 22.17 16.19 -12.63
C ALA A 280 22.60 15.33 -13.84
N ALA A 281 22.20 15.70 -15.05
CA ALA A 281 22.60 15.01 -16.28
C ALA A 281 24.12 15.07 -16.56
N GLU A 282 24.81 16.10 -16.08
CA GLU A 282 26.27 16.23 -16.21
C GLU A 282 27.04 15.42 -15.17
N LEU A 283 26.44 15.20 -13.99
CA LEU A 283 27.10 14.58 -12.84
C LEU A 283 26.85 13.07 -12.73
N LEU A 284 25.72 12.60 -13.24
CA LEU A 284 25.26 11.21 -13.05
C LEU A 284 25.48 10.39 -14.32
N ASP A 285 25.69 9.08 -14.14
CA ASP A 285 25.58 8.17 -15.28
C ASP A 285 24.15 8.14 -15.85
N PRO A 286 23.96 7.73 -17.11
CA PRO A 286 22.65 7.78 -17.75
C PRO A 286 21.55 6.96 -17.07
N VAL A 287 21.91 5.93 -16.29
CA VAL A 287 20.92 5.11 -15.57
C VAL A 287 20.47 5.84 -14.32
N ASP A 288 21.40 6.23 -13.45
CA ASP A 288 21.10 6.96 -12.22
C ASP A 288 20.40 8.29 -12.52
N PHE A 289 20.81 9.00 -13.58
CA PHE A 289 20.12 10.22 -14.04
C PHE A 289 18.64 9.99 -14.34
N ARG A 290 18.29 8.93 -15.09
CA ARG A 290 16.90 8.63 -15.39
C ARG A 290 16.09 8.35 -14.11
N ARG A 291 16.66 7.62 -13.13
CA ARG A 291 16.00 7.38 -11.84
C ARG A 291 15.76 8.68 -11.07
N VAL A 292 16.78 9.54 -11.00
CA VAL A 292 16.67 10.86 -10.38
C VAL A 292 15.60 11.70 -11.09
N ARG A 293 15.62 11.74 -12.43
CA ARG A 293 14.62 12.48 -13.21
C ARG A 293 13.20 12.01 -12.90
N HIS A 294 12.97 10.68 -12.81
CA HIS A 294 11.67 10.17 -12.44
C HIS A 294 11.22 10.73 -11.08
N VAL A 295 12.02 10.56 -10.03
CA VAL A 295 11.65 10.97 -8.66
C VAL A 295 11.36 12.47 -8.60
N VAL A 296 12.25 13.30 -9.16
CA VAL A 296 12.10 14.76 -9.16
C VAL A 296 10.84 15.21 -9.90
N THR A 297 10.58 14.63 -11.07
CA THR A 297 9.39 14.99 -11.85
C THR A 297 8.12 14.37 -11.30
N GLU A 298 8.19 13.22 -10.63
CA GLU A 298 7.03 12.58 -9.97
C GLU A 298 6.60 13.38 -8.74
N ASP A 299 7.54 13.87 -7.93
CA ASP A 299 7.24 14.77 -6.82
C ASP A 299 6.47 16.02 -7.30
N GLN A 300 6.90 16.61 -8.42
CA GLN A 300 6.19 17.75 -9.00
C GLN A 300 4.79 17.36 -9.48
N ARG A 301 4.62 16.20 -10.16
CA ARG A 301 3.31 15.71 -10.59
C ARG A 301 2.34 15.49 -9.43
N VAL A 302 2.82 15.03 -8.27
CA VAL A 302 1.99 14.92 -7.06
C VAL A 302 1.48 16.29 -6.61
N LEU A 303 2.36 17.29 -6.57
CA LEU A 303 1.97 18.65 -6.19
C LEU A 303 0.97 19.25 -7.19
N ASP A 304 1.19 19.04 -8.49
CA ASP A 304 0.30 19.51 -9.55
C ASP A 304 -1.07 18.80 -9.48
N MET A 305 -1.10 17.50 -9.19
CA MET A 305 -2.34 16.75 -8.97
C MET A 305 -3.12 17.29 -7.77
N VAL A 306 -2.45 17.54 -6.65
CA VAL A 306 -3.07 18.15 -5.47
C VAL A 306 -3.62 19.53 -5.80
N ALA A 307 -2.87 20.35 -6.52
CA ALA A 307 -3.33 21.67 -6.96
C ALA A 307 -4.57 21.57 -7.86
N ALA A 308 -4.58 20.64 -8.83
CA ALA A 308 -5.73 20.39 -9.70
C ALA A 308 -6.98 19.95 -8.92
N LEU A 309 -6.80 19.05 -7.94
CA LEU A 309 -7.90 18.54 -7.11
C LEU A 309 -8.41 19.54 -6.07
N THR A 310 -7.64 20.57 -5.70
CA THR A 310 -8.00 21.54 -4.66
C THR A 310 -8.23 22.95 -5.16
N ALA A 311 -8.11 23.19 -6.48
CA ALA A 311 -8.29 24.51 -7.07
C ALA A 311 -9.66 25.12 -6.75
N ASP A 312 -9.68 26.41 -6.45
CA ASP A 312 -10.90 27.21 -6.30
C ASP A 312 -11.65 27.23 -7.64
N GLY A 313 -12.78 26.58 -7.72
CA GLY A 313 -13.55 26.50 -8.96
C GLY A 313 -14.17 25.12 -9.25
N ARG A 314 -14.21 24.22 -8.29
CA ARG A 314 -14.98 22.94 -8.39
C ARG A 314 -16.45 23.10 -8.81
N SER A 315 -16.98 24.32 -8.78
CA SER A 315 -18.27 24.67 -9.39
C SER A 315 -18.31 24.40 -10.92
N ARG A 316 -17.16 24.14 -11.55
CA ARG A 316 -17.04 23.80 -13.00
C ARG A 316 -16.77 22.30 -13.25
N GLY A 317 -16.73 21.45 -12.21
CA GLY A 317 -16.39 20.04 -12.31
C GLY A 317 -14.90 19.75 -12.06
N LEU A 318 -14.54 18.46 -12.20
CA LEU A 318 -13.13 18.02 -12.10
C LEU A 318 -12.35 18.44 -13.36
N PRO A 319 -11.05 18.81 -13.22
CA PRO A 319 -10.18 19.09 -14.37
C PRO A 319 -9.65 17.77 -14.96
N GLU A 320 -10.53 17.01 -15.60
CA GLU A 320 -10.27 15.65 -16.08
C GLU A 320 -9.07 15.59 -17.02
N ASP A 321 -8.91 16.55 -17.93
CA ASP A 321 -7.77 16.61 -18.85
C ASP A 321 -6.44 16.73 -18.08
N VAL A 322 -6.38 17.60 -17.06
CA VAL A 322 -5.15 17.78 -16.25
C VAL A 322 -4.84 16.52 -15.45
N ILE A 323 -5.87 15.91 -14.83
CA ILE A 323 -5.71 14.66 -14.08
C ILE A 323 -5.23 13.54 -15.00
N GLY A 324 -5.84 13.42 -16.18
CA GLY A 324 -5.48 12.43 -17.19
C GLY A 324 -4.04 12.57 -17.66
N ASP A 325 -3.63 13.79 -18.03
CA ASP A 325 -2.28 14.09 -18.50
C ASP A 325 -1.21 13.75 -17.43
N LEU A 326 -1.48 14.06 -16.15
CA LEU A 326 -0.58 13.73 -15.04
C LEU A 326 -0.43 12.22 -14.85
N LEU A 327 -1.51 11.45 -14.93
CA LEU A 327 -1.48 9.99 -14.82
C LEU A 327 -0.67 9.36 -15.97
N VAL A 328 -0.92 9.81 -17.20
CA VAL A 328 -0.20 9.34 -18.40
C VAL A 328 1.29 9.70 -18.34
N ALA A 329 1.62 10.93 -17.94
CA ALA A 329 3.02 11.36 -17.79
C ALA A 329 3.75 10.57 -16.69
N SER A 330 3.07 10.23 -15.58
CA SER A 330 3.60 9.37 -14.53
C SER A 330 3.90 7.98 -15.07
N HIS A 331 2.97 7.36 -15.82
CA HIS A 331 3.21 6.04 -16.42
C HIS A 331 4.39 6.04 -17.39
N ALA A 332 4.47 7.03 -18.27
CA ALA A 332 5.58 7.18 -19.20
C ALA A 332 6.92 7.28 -18.47
N SER A 333 6.98 8.04 -17.37
CA SER A 333 8.20 8.17 -16.56
C SER A 333 8.56 6.86 -15.84
N LEU A 334 7.58 6.13 -15.31
CA LEU A 334 7.78 4.80 -14.69
C LEU A 334 8.29 3.77 -15.71
N ARG A 335 7.75 3.79 -16.93
CA ARG A 335 8.16 2.92 -18.02
C ARG A 335 9.54 3.29 -18.56
N ASP A 336 9.78 4.56 -18.87
CA ASP A 336 10.94 5.00 -19.67
C ASP A 336 12.14 5.44 -18.82
N ASP A 337 11.87 6.10 -17.69
CA ASP A 337 12.92 6.57 -16.79
C ASP A 337 13.20 5.58 -15.67
N PHE A 338 12.16 5.15 -14.96
CA PHE A 338 12.35 4.27 -13.80
C PHE A 338 12.49 2.81 -14.17
N LYS A 339 11.96 2.40 -15.34
CA LYS A 339 12.05 1.04 -15.89
C LYS A 339 11.48 -0.03 -14.93
N VAL A 340 10.28 0.24 -14.43
CA VAL A 340 9.55 -0.69 -13.55
C VAL A 340 8.27 -1.21 -14.20
N SER A 341 7.87 -0.69 -15.37
CA SER A 341 6.77 -1.25 -16.15
C SER A 341 7.18 -2.50 -16.91
N ILE A 342 6.18 -3.31 -17.25
CA ILE A 342 6.31 -4.53 -18.06
C ILE A 342 5.30 -4.50 -19.22
N PRO A 343 5.46 -5.36 -20.25
CA PRO A 343 4.56 -5.36 -21.40
C PRO A 343 3.08 -5.49 -21.06
N GLU A 344 2.72 -6.26 -20.02
CA GLU A 344 1.34 -6.43 -19.56
C GLU A 344 0.78 -5.14 -19.00
N LEU A 345 1.57 -4.41 -18.18
CA LEU A 345 1.17 -3.12 -17.63
C LEU A 345 1.03 -2.05 -18.72
N ASP A 346 1.99 -1.99 -19.65
CA ASP A 346 1.92 -1.07 -20.79
C ASP A 346 0.67 -1.36 -21.65
N THR A 347 0.39 -2.66 -21.90
CA THR A 347 -0.82 -3.07 -22.64
C THR A 347 -2.10 -2.66 -21.93
N ALA A 348 -2.16 -2.84 -20.61
CA ALA A 348 -3.32 -2.44 -19.80
C ALA A 348 -3.57 -0.93 -19.92
N VAL A 349 -2.52 -0.12 -19.75
CA VAL A 349 -2.60 1.35 -19.81
C VAL A 349 -2.97 1.83 -21.21
N ASP A 350 -2.22 1.40 -22.24
CA ASP A 350 -2.44 1.83 -23.63
C ASP A 350 -3.86 1.46 -24.12
N THR A 351 -4.33 0.24 -23.75
CA THR A 351 -5.68 -0.20 -24.14
C THR A 351 -6.77 0.59 -23.40
N ALA A 352 -6.60 0.84 -22.10
CA ALA A 352 -7.59 1.63 -21.34
C ALA A 352 -7.72 3.05 -21.91
N LEU A 353 -6.61 3.71 -22.22
CA LEU A 353 -6.59 5.04 -22.84
C LEU A 353 -7.24 5.03 -24.23
N ALA A 354 -6.93 4.05 -25.08
CA ALA A 354 -7.50 3.92 -26.42
C ALA A 354 -9.03 3.71 -26.41
N HIS A 355 -9.61 3.26 -25.29
CA HIS A 355 -11.02 2.96 -25.13
C HIS A 355 -11.75 3.94 -24.19
N GLY A 356 -11.16 5.10 -23.92
CA GLY A 356 -11.85 6.23 -23.27
C GLY A 356 -11.55 6.38 -21.78
N ALA A 357 -10.52 5.75 -21.25
CA ALA A 357 -10.02 6.14 -19.94
C ALA A 357 -9.48 7.58 -20.00
N ILE A 358 -9.82 8.39 -19.00
CA ILE A 358 -9.34 9.78 -18.84
C ILE A 358 -7.84 9.79 -18.63
N GLY A 359 -7.35 8.85 -17.82
CA GLY A 359 -5.94 8.65 -17.55
C GLY A 359 -5.72 7.25 -17.01
N ALA A 360 -4.53 6.69 -17.22
CA ALA A 360 -4.17 5.37 -16.72
C ALA A 360 -2.67 5.29 -16.44
N ARG A 361 -2.30 4.48 -15.43
CA ARG A 361 -0.90 4.22 -15.07
C ARG A 361 -0.77 2.93 -14.27
N MET A 362 0.43 2.37 -14.27
CA MET A 362 0.74 1.31 -13.30
C MET A 362 0.68 1.87 -11.86
N THR A 363 0.40 1.03 -10.87
CA THR A 363 0.40 1.38 -9.45
C THR A 363 1.20 0.36 -8.64
N GLY A 364 1.80 0.81 -7.53
CA GLY A 364 2.68 -0.01 -6.69
C GLY A 364 4.12 -0.09 -7.19
N GLY A 365 4.86 -1.09 -6.74
CA GLY A 365 6.31 -1.21 -6.98
C GLY A 365 6.73 -1.53 -8.41
N GLY A 366 5.82 -1.88 -9.32
CA GLY A 366 6.12 -2.30 -10.68
C GLY A 366 6.63 -3.74 -10.80
N PHE A 367 7.24 -4.09 -11.92
CA PHE A 367 7.70 -5.45 -12.27
C PHE A 367 6.57 -6.50 -12.33
N GLY A 368 5.34 -6.08 -12.45
CA GLY A 368 4.09 -6.85 -12.38
C GLY A 368 3.03 -6.09 -11.59
N GLY A 369 2.06 -6.79 -11.01
CA GLY A 369 0.97 -6.21 -10.26
C GLY A 369 -0.09 -5.56 -11.15
N ALA A 370 -0.55 -4.36 -10.80
CA ALA A 370 -1.70 -3.75 -11.46
C ALA A 370 -1.41 -2.38 -12.09
N ALA A 371 -2.29 -2.01 -13.01
CA ALA A 371 -2.53 -0.64 -13.44
C ALA A 371 -3.86 -0.14 -12.87
N ILE A 372 -3.98 1.19 -12.74
CA ILE A 372 -5.24 1.89 -12.47
C ILE A 372 -5.62 2.75 -13.68
N ALA A 373 -6.92 2.81 -13.96
CA ALA A 373 -7.47 3.70 -14.98
C ALA A 373 -8.66 4.48 -14.41
N LEU A 374 -8.67 5.78 -14.62
CA LEU A 374 -9.81 6.63 -14.29
C LEU A 374 -10.75 6.64 -15.49
N VAL A 375 -11.96 6.14 -15.30
CA VAL A 375 -12.89 5.82 -16.40
C VAL A 375 -14.29 6.35 -16.06
N ASP A 376 -15.01 6.88 -17.06
CA ASP A 376 -16.44 7.12 -16.92
C ASP A 376 -17.16 5.79 -16.59
N ARG A 377 -18.04 5.81 -15.61
CA ARG A 377 -18.78 4.63 -15.14
C ARG A 377 -19.49 3.88 -16.29
N ALA A 378 -19.98 4.60 -17.29
CA ALA A 378 -20.65 4.01 -18.43
C ALA A 378 -19.67 3.24 -19.36
N LEU A 379 -18.38 3.55 -19.32
CA LEU A 379 -17.36 2.95 -20.17
C LEU A 379 -16.59 1.79 -19.49
N VAL A 380 -16.74 1.60 -18.17
CA VAL A 380 -15.98 0.58 -17.40
C VAL A 380 -16.08 -0.81 -18.04
N ALA A 381 -17.26 -1.24 -18.43
CA ALA A 381 -17.46 -2.55 -19.06
C ALA A 381 -16.74 -2.65 -20.42
N ALA A 382 -16.87 -1.63 -21.26
CA ALA A 382 -16.25 -1.61 -22.60
C ALA A 382 -14.71 -1.58 -22.51
N VAL A 383 -14.15 -0.77 -21.59
CA VAL A 383 -12.71 -0.73 -21.32
C VAL A 383 -12.22 -2.09 -20.81
N SER A 384 -12.96 -2.71 -19.89
CA SER A 384 -12.61 -4.03 -19.33
C SER A 384 -12.58 -5.11 -20.39
N ASP A 385 -13.56 -5.14 -21.29
CA ASP A 385 -13.62 -6.13 -22.38
C ASP A 385 -12.49 -5.91 -23.40
N ALA A 386 -12.17 -4.64 -23.71
CA ALA A 386 -11.06 -4.31 -24.59
C ALA A 386 -9.71 -4.75 -24.01
N VAL A 387 -9.49 -4.54 -22.70
CA VAL A 387 -8.27 -4.98 -22.01
C VAL A 387 -8.15 -6.50 -22.04
N ARG A 388 -9.22 -7.26 -21.73
CA ARG A 388 -9.20 -8.74 -21.84
C ARG A 388 -8.87 -9.19 -23.26
N ALA A 389 -9.48 -8.58 -24.27
CA ALA A 389 -9.20 -8.89 -25.67
C ALA A 389 -7.75 -8.60 -26.04
N ALA A 390 -7.18 -7.49 -25.61
CA ALA A 390 -5.80 -7.11 -25.88
C ALA A 390 -4.80 -8.07 -25.21
N PHE A 391 -5.06 -8.50 -23.97
CA PHE A 391 -4.26 -9.50 -23.26
C PHE A 391 -4.30 -10.85 -23.98
N SER A 392 -5.49 -11.31 -24.34
CA SER A 392 -5.68 -12.55 -25.10
C SER A 392 -4.93 -12.52 -26.44
N ALA A 393 -5.04 -11.42 -27.20
CA ALA A 393 -4.37 -11.25 -28.49
C ALA A 393 -2.83 -11.29 -28.40
N ARG A 394 -2.27 -10.90 -27.22
CA ARG A 394 -0.84 -10.96 -26.96
C ARG A 394 -0.38 -12.25 -26.29
N GLY A 395 -1.29 -13.16 -25.97
CA GLY A 395 -0.99 -14.41 -25.28
C GLY A 395 -0.62 -14.22 -23.80
N PHE A 396 -1.04 -13.10 -23.19
CA PHE A 396 -0.88 -12.87 -21.78
C PHE A 396 -1.94 -13.63 -20.96
N ALA A 397 -1.68 -13.84 -19.67
CA ALA A 397 -2.69 -14.37 -18.75
C ALA A 397 -3.92 -13.45 -18.70
N GLU A 398 -5.10 -14.01 -18.43
CA GLU A 398 -6.31 -13.22 -18.29
C GLU A 398 -6.17 -12.26 -17.08
N PRO A 399 -6.35 -10.94 -17.27
CA PRO A 399 -6.25 -9.99 -16.18
C PRO A 399 -7.48 -10.03 -15.29
N HIS A 400 -7.30 -9.78 -13.99
CA HIS A 400 -8.41 -9.58 -13.07
C HIS A 400 -8.77 -8.09 -13.02
N LEU A 401 -10.01 -7.74 -13.40
CA LEU A 401 -10.48 -6.36 -13.48
C LEU A 401 -11.62 -6.13 -12.47
N PHE A 402 -11.49 -5.07 -11.69
CA PHE A 402 -12.50 -4.64 -10.71
C PHE A 402 -12.36 -3.15 -10.41
N THR A 403 -13.42 -2.53 -9.91
CA THR A 403 -13.38 -1.11 -9.51
C THR A 403 -13.09 -0.96 -8.03
N VAL A 404 -12.40 0.14 -7.70
CA VAL A 404 -12.13 0.53 -6.32
C VAL A 404 -12.66 1.92 -6.03
N VAL A 405 -13.06 2.12 -4.78
CA VAL A 405 -13.51 3.41 -4.26
C VAL A 405 -12.70 3.80 -3.03
N PRO A 406 -12.42 5.10 -2.85
CA PRO A 406 -11.75 5.58 -1.65
C PRO A 406 -12.56 5.26 -0.39
N ALA A 407 -11.90 4.68 0.60
CA ALA A 407 -12.54 4.15 1.80
C ALA A 407 -11.87 4.65 3.08
N ALA A 408 -12.58 4.49 4.21
CA ALA A 408 -12.06 4.85 5.52
C ALA A 408 -10.97 3.88 6.00
N GLY A 409 -10.05 4.38 6.80
CA GLY A 409 -8.97 3.65 7.46
C GLY A 409 -9.45 2.51 8.38
N PRO A 410 -8.64 2.10 9.38
CA PRO A 410 -8.96 0.98 10.25
C PRO A 410 -10.24 1.22 11.06
N ARG A 411 -10.90 0.13 11.42
CA ARG A 411 -12.05 0.17 12.32
C ARG A 411 -12.15 -1.12 13.13
N ARG A 412 -12.88 -1.06 14.25
CA ARG A 412 -13.39 -2.23 14.93
C ARG A 412 -14.74 -2.58 14.32
N ASP A 413 -14.89 -3.82 13.83
CA ASP A 413 -16.09 -4.30 13.14
C ASP A 413 -17.02 -5.06 14.10
N ALA A 414 -16.47 -5.72 15.13
CA ALA A 414 -17.22 -6.44 16.16
C ALA A 414 -16.47 -6.44 17.50
#